data_a7e16e831b8112f7d9ddbf1d9070cb6c
#
_entry.id   a7e16e831b8112f7d9ddbf1d9070cb6c
#
_cell.length_a   1.000
_cell.length_b   1.000
_cell.length_c   1.000
_cell.angle_alpha   90.00
_cell.angle_beta   90.00
_cell.angle_gamma   90.00
#
_symmetry.space_group_name_H-M   'P 1'
#
loop_
_entity.id
_entity.type
_entity.pdbx_description
1 polymer ?
#
loop_
_entity_poly.entity_id
_entity_poly.type
_entity_poly.pdbx_seq_one_letter_code
_entity_poly.pdbx_strand_id
1 'polypeptide(L)'
;MSLDSPDEVPIWYAMSAPYREMKVADYLKTHQDIKVFLPLERCERMVGQHIRKRVISYRLVVRNLLFVKATPGRMRDLKQIYNSMLQFKTRPMDGHSEVITIPDKEMEDFMALYENVEDANRHFFLPGEINLRPEARVRVEDGVFAGLEGYYQKVKGCHSEKGKAEKCFVVKIEGFLSCAAFLTECNFVSLAGKEENKEEEKGKKKKKK
;
A
#
# COMPACT_ATOMS: atom_id res chain seq x y z
N MET A 1 11.35 -14.86 -28.08
CA MET A 1 10.61 -13.74 -28.70
C MET A 1 9.30 -13.65 -27.93
N SER A 2 9.20 -12.71 -27.02
CA SER A 2 7.97 -12.47 -26.25
C SER A 2 6.96 -11.79 -27.16
N LEU A 3 5.82 -12.44 -27.37
CA LEU A 3 4.67 -11.85 -28.04
C LEU A 3 3.95 -10.99 -26.98
N ASP A 4 4.47 -9.81 -26.68
CA ASP A 4 3.71 -8.81 -25.96
C ASP A 4 2.51 -8.42 -26.84
N SER A 5 1.32 -8.79 -26.38
CA SER A 5 0.10 -8.24 -26.94
C SER A 5 0.11 -6.73 -26.66
N PRO A 6 0.05 -5.87 -27.68
CA PRO A 6 0.24 -4.42 -27.52
C PRO A 6 -0.83 -3.71 -26.66
N ASP A 7 -1.83 -4.43 -26.16
CA ASP A 7 -2.97 -3.91 -25.42
C ASP A 7 -3.01 -4.32 -23.93
N GLU A 8 -1.96 -4.96 -23.38
CA GLU A 8 -1.95 -5.32 -21.96
C GLU A 8 -1.65 -4.11 -21.09
N VAL A 9 -2.63 -3.69 -20.27
CA VAL A 9 -2.46 -2.59 -19.32
C VAL A 9 -1.61 -3.05 -18.13
N PRO A 10 -0.56 -2.31 -17.72
CA PRO A 10 0.20 -2.63 -16.52
C PRO A 10 -0.66 -2.55 -15.26
N ILE A 11 -0.59 -3.58 -14.41
CA ILE A 11 -1.30 -3.67 -13.13
C ILE A 11 -0.33 -3.92 -11.99
N TRP A 12 -0.71 -3.53 -10.77
CA TRP A 12 0.08 -3.80 -9.57
C TRP A 12 -0.15 -5.21 -9.05
N TYR A 13 0.95 -5.91 -8.81
CA TYR A 13 0.98 -7.24 -8.21
C TYR A 13 1.63 -7.18 -6.84
N ALA A 14 1.03 -7.88 -5.88
CA ALA A 14 1.71 -8.19 -4.63
C ALA A 14 2.63 -9.40 -4.84
N MET A 15 3.92 -9.22 -4.55
CA MET A 15 4.96 -10.20 -4.80
C MET A 15 5.70 -10.58 -3.52
N SER A 16 6.27 -11.77 -3.53
CA SER A 16 7.08 -12.35 -2.47
C SER A 16 8.51 -12.59 -2.99
N ALA A 17 9.51 -12.12 -2.25
CA ALA A 17 10.94 -12.34 -2.54
C ALA A 17 11.70 -12.64 -1.24
N PRO A 18 11.55 -13.85 -0.65
CA PRO A 18 12.05 -14.18 0.68
C PRO A 18 13.52 -13.85 0.88
N TYR A 19 13.82 -13.03 1.90
CA TYR A 19 15.17 -12.59 2.29
C TYR A 19 15.95 -11.83 1.21
N ARG A 20 15.33 -11.47 0.09
CA ARG A 20 15.99 -10.81 -1.05
C ARG A 20 15.22 -9.60 -1.58
N GLU A 21 14.21 -9.14 -0.83
CA GLU A 21 13.27 -8.10 -1.26
C GLU A 21 13.98 -6.86 -1.79
N MET A 22 14.98 -6.35 -1.06
CA MET A 22 15.74 -5.16 -1.46
C MET A 22 16.54 -5.41 -2.75
N LYS A 23 17.25 -6.56 -2.82
CA LYS A 23 18.04 -6.89 -4.01
C LYS A 23 17.20 -7.08 -5.26
N VAL A 24 16.06 -7.74 -5.11
CA VAL A 24 15.10 -7.93 -6.20
C VAL A 24 14.48 -6.60 -6.61
N ALA A 25 14.08 -5.77 -5.66
CA ALA A 25 13.56 -4.44 -5.95
C ALA A 25 14.58 -3.56 -6.68
N ASP A 26 15.83 -3.52 -6.23
CA ASP A 26 16.89 -2.75 -6.88
C ASP A 26 17.14 -3.21 -8.31
N TYR A 27 17.16 -4.52 -8.53
CA TYR A 27 17.30 -5.08 -9.86
C TYR A 27 16.09 -4.74 -10.76
N LEU A 28 14.87 -4.95 -10.28
CA LEU A 28 13.66 -4.67 -11.06
C LEU A 28 13.54 -3.18 -11.43
N LYS A 29 14.01 -2.27 -10.58
CA LYS A 29 14.05 -0.83 -10.86
C LYS A 29 14.97 -0.45 -12.03
N THR A 30 15.88 -1.33 -12.46
CA THR A 30 16.71 -1.09 -13.66
C THR A 30 15.92 -1.22 -14.97
N HIS A 31 14.74 -1.82 -14.93
CA HIS A 31 13.88 -1.98 -16.09
C HIS A 31 12.88 -0.82 -16.19
N GLN A 32 12.85 -0.14 -17.33
CA GLN A 32 12.02 1.05 -17.55
C GLN A 32 10.50 0.73 -17.64
N ASP A 33 10.18 -0.48 -18.03
CA ASP A 33 8.82 -1.01 -18.19
C ASP A 33 8.21 -1.53 -16.90
N ILE A 34 8.96 -1.48 -15.79
CA ILE A 34 8.54 -2.01 -14.48
C ILE A 34 8.59 -0.90 -13.43
N LYS A 35 7.49 -0.73 -12.67
CA LYS A 35 7.52 0.09 -11.46
C LYS A 35 7.57 -0.83 -10.24
N VAL A 36 8.40 -0.47 -9.26
CA VAL A 36 8.55 -1.24 -8.03
C VAL A 36 8.35 -0.33 -6.83
N PHE A 37 7.52 -0.78 -5.91
CA PHE A 37 7.34 -0.15 -4.62
C PHE A 37 7.67 -1.13 -3.50
N LEU A 38 8.57 -0.72 -2.63
CA LEU A 38 9.01 -1.48 -1.45
C LEU A 38 8.83 -0.57 -0.22
N PRO A 39 7.84 -0.83 0.65
CA PRO A 39 7.64 -0.01 1.82
C PRO A 39 8.76 -0.23 2.84
N LEU A 40 9.53 0.82 3.07
CA LEU A 40 10.63 0.86 4.01
C LEU A 40 10.35 1.82 5.16
N GLU A 41 10.81 1.49 6.34
CA GLU A 41 10.78 2.35 7.51
C GLU A 41 12.19 2.75 7.90
N ARG A 42 12.39 4.03 8.16
CA ARG A 42 13.65 4.57 8.65
C ARG A 42 13.87 4.16 10.10
N CYS A 43 15.03 3.59 10.37
CA CYS A 43 15.45 3.22 11.71
C CYS A 43 16.74 3.95 12.05
N GLU A 44 16.78 4.53 13.24
CA GLU A 44 17.98 5.13 13.78
C GLU A 44 18.52 4.31 14.94
N ARG A 45 19.81 4.06 14.94
CA ARG A 45 20.47 3.39 16.04
C ARG A 45 21.81 4.02 16.35
N MET A 46 22.17 4.00 17.63
CA MET A 46 23.50 4.39 18.06
C MET A 46 24.44 3.18 18.00
N VAL A 47 25.56 3.31 17.28
CA VAL A 47 26.54 2.25 17.10
C VAL A 47 27.90 2.73 17.61
N GLY A 48 28.63 1.85 18.29
CA GLY A 48 29.97 2.10 18.86
C GLY A 48 29.99 1.98 20.38
N GLN A 49 31.07 1.42 20.91
CA GLN A 49 31.28 1.28 22.36
C GLN A 49 31.81 2.55 23.03
N HIS A 50 32.78 3.21 22.42
CA HIS A 50 33.44 4.39 22.97
C HIS A 50 32.95 5.69 22.32
N ILE A 51 32.81 5.70 20.99
CA ILE A 51 32.25 6.83 20.25
C ILE A 51 30.94 6.38 19.63
N ARG A 52 29.83 6.85 20.20
CA ARG A 52 28.51 6.55 19.68
C ARG A 52 28.23 7.38 18.44
N LYS A 53 28.07 6.70 17.30
CA LYS A 53 27.65 7.31 16.04
C LYS A 53 26.18 6.99 15.75
N ARG A 54 25.42 7.98 15.33
CA ARG A 54 24.06 7.78 14.84
C ARG A 54 24.14 7.16 13.43
N VAL A 55 23.58 5.98 13.27
CA VAL A 55 23.51 5.29 11.99
C VAL A 55 22.03 5.21 11.59
N ILE A 56 21.74 5.73 10.41
CA ILE A 56 20.43 5.62 9.78
C ILE A 56 20.46 4.35 8.92
N SER A 57 19.43 3.54 9.06
CA SER A 57 19.19 2.36 8.23
C SER A 57 17.72 2.28 7.86
N TYR A 58 17.42 1.52 6.82
CA TYR A 58 16.04 1.26 6.40
C TYR A 58 15.73 -0.20 6.63
N ARG A 59 14.53 -0.49 7.12
CA ARG A 59 14.01 -1.84 7.29
C ARG A 59 12.71 -2.00 6.53
N LEU A 60 12.42 -3.23 6.14
CA LEU A 60 11.13 -3.58 5.54
C LEU A 60 10.02 -3.39 6.57
N VAL A 61 8.97 -2.67 6.21
CA VAL A 61 7.75 -2.57 7.03
C VAL A 61 7.06 -3.94 7.09
N VAL A 62 6.97 -4.62 5.95
CA VAL A 62 6.46 -5.98 5.85
C VAL A 62 7.52 -6.86 5.21
N ARG A 63 7.91 -7.92 5.91
CA ARG A 63 8.83 -8.91 5.37
C ARG A 63 8.17 -9.69 4.24
N ASN A 64 8.97 -10.06 3.26
CA ASN A 64 8.54 -10.89 2.16
C ASN A 64 7.37 -10.29 1.36
N LEU A 65 7.41 -8.96 1.16
CA LEU A 65 6.42 -8.22 0.39
C LEU A 65 7.10 -7.12 -0.41
N LEU A 66 6.81 -7.07 -1.71
CA LEU A 66 7.06 -5.93 -2.58
C LEU A 66 5.92 -5.84 -3.60
N PHE A 67 5.72 -4.65 -4.13
CA PHE A 67 4.71 -4.40 -5.15
C PHE A 67 5.39 -4.11 -6.48
N VAL A 68 4.91 -4.74 -7.54
CA VAL A 68 5.45 -4.62 -8.89
C VAL A 68 4.34 -4.29 -9.86
N LYS A 69 4.47 -3.19 -10.60
CA LYS A 69 3.55 -2.83 -11.69
C LYS A 69 4.20 -3.15 -13.02
N ALA A 70 3.58 -4.03 -13.76
CA ALA A 70 3.98 -4.42 -15.10
C ALA A 70 2.79 -5.04 -15.85
N THR A 71 2.95 -5.25 -17.16
CA THR A 71 1.95 -5.99 -17.93
C THR A 71 1.92 -7.47 -17.53
N PRO A 72 0.78 -8.16 -17.67
CA PRO A 72 0.68 -9.60 -17.41
C PRO A 72 1.72 -10.43 -18.17
N GLY A 73 2.01 -10.10 -19.42
CA GLY A 73 3.05 -10.73 -20.23
C GLY A 73 4.42 -10.58 -19.58
N ARG A 74 4.79 -9.35 -19.22
CA ARG A 74 6.06 -9.06 -18.58
C ARG A 74 6.21 -9.77 -17.23
N MET A 75 5.14 -9.89 -16.45
CA MET A 75 5.16 -10.62 -15.19
C MET A 75 5.38 -12.13 -15.38
N ARG A 76 4.84 -12.72 -16.46
CA ARG A 76 5.12 -14.12 -16.81
C ARG A 76 6.61 -14.34 -17.11
N ASP A 77 7.22 -13.43 -17.89
CA ASP A 77 8.67 -13.49 -18.19
C ASP A 77 9.52 -13.36 -16.93
N LEU A 78 9.21 -12.41 -16.07
CA LEU A 78 9.89 -12.25 -14.79
C LEU A 78 9.79 -13.51 -13.93
N LYS A 79 8.64 -14.16 -13.92
CA LYS A 79 8.43 -15.43 -13.20
C LYS A 79 9.27 -16.57 -13.77
N GLN A 80 9.46 -16.63 -15.08
CA GLN A 80 10.33 -17.64 -15.70
C GLN A 80 11.79 -17.42 -15.32
N ILE A 81 12.25 -16.14 -15.32
CA ILE A 81 13.64 -15.79 -15.00
C ILE A 81 13.93 -15.99 -13.51
N TYR A 82 13.02 -15.54 -12.63
CA TYR A 82 13.25 -15.51 -11.18
C TYR A 82 12.58 -16.64 -10.42
N ASN A 83 11.82 -17.49 -11.05
CA ASN A 83 11.09 -18.67 -10.57
C ASN A 83 10.93 -18.76 -9.02
N SER A 84 11.95 -19.29 -8.31
CA SER A 84 11.91 -19.46 -6.85
C SER A 84 12.19 -18.18 -6.05
N MET A 85 12.78 -17.13 -6.67
CA MET A 85 13.19 -15.92 -5.98
C MET A 85 12.11 -14.84 -5.96
N LEU A 86 11.18 -14.86 -6.92
CA LEU A 86 10.09 -13.92 -7.04
C LEU A 86 8.79 -14.68 -7.28
N GLN A 87 7.84 -14.59 -6.36
CA GLN A 87 6.59 -15.32 -6.43
C GLN A 87 5.40 -14.38 -6.23
N PHE A 88 4.28 -14.67 -6.92
CA PHE A 88 3.04 -13.95 -6.66
C PHE A 88 2.53 -14.26 -5.26
N LYS A 89 2.03 -13.23 -4.57
CA LYS A 89 1.13 -13.44 -3.45
C LYS A 89 -0.23 -13.87 -3.98
N THR A 90 -0.80 -14.88 -3.37
CA THR A 90 -2.10 -15.42 -3.75
C THR A 90 -3.03 -15.45 -2.56
N ARG A 91 -4.33 -15.45 -2.84
CA ARG A 91 -5.39 -15.71 -1.87
C ARG A 91 -6.20 -16.93 -2.29
N PRO A 92 -6.69 -17.75 -1.37
CA PRO A 92 -7.60 -18.83 -1.71
C PRO A 92 -8.94 -18.26 -2.16
N MET A 93 -9.49 -18.77 -3.25
CA MET A 93 -10.79 -18.40 -3.78
C MET A 93 -11.43 -19.60 -4.46
N ASP A 94 -12.56 -20.06 -3.97
CA ASP A 94 -13.40 -21.13 -4.55
C ASP A 94 -12.64 -22.37 -5.06
N GLY A 95 -11.68 -22.86 -4.24
CA GLY A 95 -10.90 -24.07 -4.54
C GLY A 95 -9.67 -23.86 -5.43
N HIS A 96 -9.35 -22.61 -5.81
CA HIS A 96 -8.12 -22.25 -6.51
C HIS A 96 -7.39 -21.09 -5.83
N SER A 97 -6.17 -20.82 -6.25
CA SER A 97 -5.39 -19.67 -5.76
C SER A 97 -5.43 -18.53 -6.78
N GLU A 98 -5.97 -17.40 -6.38
CA GLU A 98 -6.00 -16.19 -7.20
C GLU A 98 -4.79 -15.31 -6.90
N VAL A 99 -4.15 -14.76 -7.93
CA VAL A 99 -3.06 -13.79 -7.80
C VAL A 99 -3.62 -12.46 -7.27
N ILE A 100 -2.98 -11.90 -6.26
CA ILE A 100 -3.42 -10.65 -5.67
C ILE A 100 -2.89 -9.49 -6.50
N THR A 101 -3.83 -8.71 -7.03
CA THR A 101 -3.58 -7.44 -7.71
C THR A 101 -4.12 -6.28 -6.87
N ILE A 102 -3.50 -5.12 -7.01
CA ILE A 102 -3.86 -3.92 -6.26
C ILE A 102 -4.38 -2.87 -7.25
N PRO A 103 -5.54 -2.23 -6.99
CA PRO A 103 -6.03 -1.13 -7.81
C PRO A 103 -5.04 0.03 -7.86
N ASP A 104 -4.88 0.65 -9.03
CA ASP A 104 -3.96 1.77 -9.23
C ASP A 104 -4.21 2.89 -8.22
N LYS A 105 -5.47 3.29 -8.03
CA LYS A 105 -5.86 4.34 -7.09
C LYS A 105 -5.41 4.04 -5.65
N GLU A 106 -5.57 2.80 -5.21
CA GLU A 106 -5.15 2.37 -3.87
C GLU A 106 -3.63 2.47 -3.68
N MET A 107 -2.86 2.04 -4.69
CA MET A 107 -1.40 2.17 -4.68
C MET A 107 -0.94 3.62 -4.75
N GLU A 108 -1.56 4.43 -5.61
CA GLU A 108 -1.24 5.85 -5.77
C GLU A 108 -1.50 6.62 -4.48
N ASP A 109 -2.65 6.43 -3.84
CA ASP A 109 -2.98 7.07 -2.57
C ASP A 109 -1.99 6.67 -1.46
N PHE A 110 -1.63 5.38 -1.41
CA PHE A 110 -0.66 4.89 -0.44
C PHE A 110 0.74 5.46 -0.68
N MET A 111 1.21 5.44 -1.92
CA MET A 111 2.53 5.96 -2.30
C MET A 111 2.61 7.47 -2.08
N ALA A 112 1.56 8.22 -2.44
CA ALA A 112 1.52 9.65 -2.24
C ALA A 112 1.62 10.03 -0.75
N LEU A 113 0.90 9.32 0.14
CA LEU A 113 1.06 9.54 1.57
C LEU A 113 2.46 9.11 2.05
N TYR A 114 2.95 7.98 1.57
CA TYR A 114 4.26 7.45 1.93
C TYR A 114 5.40 8.40 1.57
N GLU A 115 5.37 9.02 0.39
CA GLU A 115 6.44 9.86 -0.13
C GLU A 115 6.41 11.28 0.42
N ASN A 116 5.21 11.83 0.69
CA ASN A 116 5.06 13.22 1.08
C ASN A 116 4.96 13.45 2.59
N VAL A 117 4.90 12.39 3.40
CA VAL A 117 4.94 12.49 4.85
C VAL A 117 6.31 12.09 5.37
N GLU A 118 6.89 12.90 6.26
CA GLU A 118 8.16 12.57 6.91
C GLU A 118 8.09 11.24 7.67
N ASP A 119 9.19 10.50 7.69
CA ASP A 119 9.30 9.19 8.35
C ASP A 119 8.85 9.20 9.81
N ALA A 120 9.14 10.29 10.53
CA ALA A 120 8.76 10.43 11.95
C ALA A 120 7.25 10.56 12.16
N ASN A 121 6.53 11.01 11.14
CA ASN A 121 5.09 11.28 11.17
C ASN A 121 4.27 10.19 10.49
N ARG A 122 4.92 9.13 9.99
CA ARG A 122 4.27 7.97 9.39
C ARG A 122 4.25 6.80 10.36
N HIS A 123 3.11 6.15 10.46
CA HIS A 123 2.94 4.94 11.26
C HIS A 123 2.33 3.84 10.40
N PHE A 124 2.92 2.66 10.46
CA PHE A 124 2.47 1.52 9.70
C PHE A 124 1.74 0.53 10.59
N PHE A 125 0.68 -0.05 10.06
CA PHE A 125 -0.14 -1.05 10.71
C PHE A 125 -0.29 -2.27 9.82
N LEU A 126 -0.08 -3.44 10.38
CA LEU A 126 -0.34 -4.70 9.70
C LEU A 126 -1.85 -5.01 9.71
N PRO A 127 -2.32 -5.92 8.85
CA PRO A 127 -3.71 -6.33 8.83
C PRO A 127 -4.18 -6.76 10.22
N GLY A 128 -5.30 -6.21 10.67
CA GLY A 128 -5.89 -6.49 11.98
C GLY A 128 -5.38 -5.62 13.15
N GLU A 129 -4.31 -4.85 12.97
CA GLU A 129 -3.83 -3.92 14.02
C GLU A 129 -4.67 -2.64 14.11
N ILE A 130 -5.34 -2.28 13.03
CA ILE A 130 -6.24 -1.13 12.98
C ILE A 130 -7.59 -1.54 12.41
N ASN A 131 -8.67 -1.11 13.08
CA ASN A 131 -10.04 -1.27 12.57
C ASN A 131 -10.48 0.02 11.88
N LEU A 132 -10.54 0.00 10.56
CA LEU A 132 -10.98 1.12 9.75
C LEU A 132 -12.50 1.10 9.62
N ARG A 133 -13.14 2.20 9.98
CA ARG A 133 -14.59 2.36 9.97
C ARG A 133 -15.04 2.88 8.60
N PRO A 134 -15.99 2.21 7.93
CA PRO A 134 -16.48 2.66 6.63
C PRO A 134 -16.98 4.11 6.64
N GLU A 135 -17.64 4.52 7.72
CA GLU A 135 -18.15 5.87 7.91
C GLU A 135 -17.07 6.95 8.04
N ALA A 136 -15.84 6.54 8.32
CA ALA A 136 -14.68 7.44 8.41
C ALA A 136 -13.98 7.66 7.05
N ARG A 137 -14.50 7.08 5.95
CA ARG A 137 -13.93 7.26 4.61
C ARG A 137 -14.11 8.69 4.13
N VAL A 138 -13.01 9.30 3.71
CA VAL A 138 -12.95 10.69 3.29
C VAL A 138 -12.05 10.85 2.07
N ARG A 139 -12.21 11.99 1.38
CA ARG A 139 -11.26 12.50 0.38
C ARG A 139 -10.67 13.82 0.88
N VAL A 140 -9.39 14.02 0.68
CA VAL A 140 -8.71 15.29 0.92
C VAL A 140 -9.05 16.26 -0.21
N GLU A 141 -9.45 17.50 0.11
CA GLU A 141 -9.87 18.49 -0.89
C GLU A 141 -8.74 19.40 -1.35
N ASP A 142 -7.77 19.64 -0.48
CA ASP A 142 -6.76 20.68 -0.70
C ASP A 142 -5.34 20.25 -0.31
N GLY A 143 -4.37 21.12 -0.64
CA GLY A 143 -2.96 20.92 -0.33
C GLY A 143 -2.28 19.85 -1.17
N VAL A 144 -1.11 19.41 -0.72
CA VAL A 144 -0.28 18.41 -1.42
C VAL A 144 -0.91 17.03 -1.47
N PHE A 145 -1.93 16.80 -0.65
CA PHE A 145 -2.67 15.55 -0.56
C PHE A 145 -4.04 15.61 -1.24
N ALA A 146 -4.33 16.68 -2.00
CA ALA A 146 -5.62 16.83 -2.68
C ALA A 146 -5.94 15.62 -3.57
N GLY A 147 -7.16 15.09 -3.43
CA GLY A 147 -7.64 13.92 -4.18
C GLY A 147 -7.31 12.55 -3.55
N LEU A 148 -6.49 12.49 -2.50
CA LEU A 148 -6.23 11.25 -1.74
C LEU A 148 -7.49 10.77 -1.04
N GLU A 149 -7.76 9.48 -1.15
CA GLU A 149 -8.86 8.81 -0.45
C GLU A 149 -8.33 7.92 0.67
N GLY A 150 -8.97 7.98 1.81
CA GLY A 150 -8.57 7.22 2.99
C GLY A 150 -9.61 7.30 4.10
N TYR A 151 -9.16 7.07 5.32
CA TYR A 151 -10.00 7.07 6.51
C TYR A 151 -9.49 8.11 7.50
N TYR A 152 -10.36 9.00 7.97
CA TYR A 152 -10.01 9.99 8.98
C TYR A 152 -10.65 9.62 10.31
N GLN A 153 -9.88 8.99 11.17
CA GLN A 153 -10.37 8.46 12.45
C GLN A 153 -9.32 8.50 13.55
N LYS A 154 -9.75 8.27 14.78
CA LYS A 154 -8.85 8.11 15.92
C LYS A 154 -8.12 6.78 15.85
N VAL A 155 -6.78 6.84 15.90
CA VAL A 155 -5.87 5.69 15.88
C VAL A 155 -5.01 5.71 17.14
N LYS A 156 -4.87 4.57 17.80
CA LYS A 156 -3.95 4.40 18.94
C LYS A 156 -2.52 4.19 18.41
N GLY A 157 -1.54 4.78 19.07
CA GLY A 157 -0.13 4.61 18.70
C GLY A 157 0.34 5.48 17.53
N CYS A 158 -0.52 6.32 16.98
CA CYS A 158 -0.16 7.35 16.04
C CYS A 158 0.26 8.59 16.83
N HIS A 159 1.54 8.92 16.83
CA HIS A 159 2.17 10.14 17.39
C HIS A 159 2.05 10.44 18.89
N SER A 160 1.48 9.58 19.71
CA SER A 160 1.30 9.90 21.13
C SER A 160 2.41 9.33 22.01
N GLU A 161 3.14 10.20 22.72
CA GLU A 161 4.06 9.82 23.80
C GLU A 161 3.37 9.05 24.96
N LYS A 162 2.05 8.99 24.99
CA LYS A 162 1.27 8.45 26.13
C LYS A 162 0.18 7.44 25.71
N GLY A 163 0.24 6.86 24.50
CA GLY A 163 -0.75 5.87 24.08
C GLY A 163 -2.18 6.41 23.90
N LYS A 164 -2.36 7.72 23.79
CA LYS A 164 -3.63 8.35 23.46
C LYS A 164 -3.98 8.10 21.99
N ALA A 165 -5.28 7.95 21.72
CA ALA A 165 -5.75 7.86 20.37
C ALA A 165 -5.91 9.26 19.77
N GLU A 166 -5.25 9.54 18.65
CA GLU A 166 -5.34 10.81 17.93
C GLU A 166 -5.98 10.60 16.55
N LYS A 167 -6.58 11.66 16.00
CA LYS A 167 -7.15 11.61 14.66
C LYS A 167 -6.03 11.65 13.63
N CYS A 168 -5.96 10.60 12.82
CA CYS A 168 -5.01 10.47 11.73
C CYS A 168 -5.75 10.18 10.42
N PHE A 169 -5.16 10.60 9.32
CA PHE A 169 -5.56 10.15 8.00
C PHE A 169 -4.86 8.82 7.71
N VAL A 170 -5.60 7.83 7.26
CA VAL A 170 -5.11 6.47 7.05
C VAL A 170 -5.43 6.04 5.63
N VAL A 171 -4.41 5.65 4.89
CA VAL A 171 -4.55 4.92 3.62
C VAL A 171 -4.18 3.46 3.83
N LYS A 172 -4.75 2.57 3.04
CA LYS A 172 -4.45 1.14 3.13
C LYS A 172 -4.15 0.56 1.76
N ILE A 173 -3.37 -0.50 1.76
CA ILE A 173 -3.32 -1.50 0.68
C ILE A 173 -4.04 -2.72 1.24
N GLU A 174 -5.19 -3.05 0.65
CA GLU A 174 -6.10 -4.07 1.17
C GLU A 174 -5.40 -5.41 1.41
N GLY A 175 -5.54 -5.94 2.63
CA GLY A 175 -4.96 -7.22 3.01
C GLY A 175 -3.46 -7.21 3.33
N PHE A 176 -2.75 -6.09 3.18
CA PHE A 176 -1.30 -6.03 3.37
C PHE A 176 -0.84 -5.02 4.41
N LEU A 177 -1.25 -3.77 4.30
CA LEU A 177 -0.61 -2.69 5.03
C LEU A 177 -1.51 -1.46 5.09
N SER A 178 -1.47 -0.77 6.23
CA SER A 178 -2.05 0.58 6.35
C SER A 178 -0.95 1.55 6.77
N CYS A 179 -1.00 2.76 6.22
CA CYS A 179 -0.14 3.87 6.60
C CYS A 179 -1.01 4.97 7.19
N ALA A 180 -0.75 5.36 8.43
CA ALA A 180 -1.39 6.48 9.09
C ALA A 180 -0.45 7.66 9.18
N ALA A 181 -0.97 8.85 8.90
CA ALA A 181 -0.24 10.10 9.01
C ALA A 181 -1.08 11.19 9.69
N PHE A 182 -0.40 12.08 10.37
CA PHE A 182 -1.00 13.26 10.94
C PHE A 182 -1.00 14.36 9.88
N LEU A 183 -2.16 14.64 9.31
CA LEU A 183 -2.32 15.72 8.34
C LEU A 183 -2.87 16.96 9.07
N THR A 184 -2.06 18.02 9.11
CA THR A 184 -2.47 19.34 9.58
C THR A 184 -2.93 20.18 8.38
N GLU A 185 -3.92 21.03 8.58
CA GLU A 185 -4.37 22.01 7.58
C GLU A 185 -4.97 21.41 6.29
N CYS A 186 -5.56 20.21 6.38
CA CYS A 186 -6.28 19.60 5.27
C CYS A 186 -7.79 19.63 5.52
N ASN A 187 -8.55 19.96 4.48
CA ASN A 187 -10.00 19.81 4.46
C ASN A 187 -10.38 18.42 3.94
N PHE A 188 -11.40 17.83 4.56
CA PHE A 188 -11.85 16.48 4.25
C PHE A 188 -13.34 16.49 3.86
N VAL A 189 -13.65 15.83 2.75
CA VAL A 189 -15.05 15.53 2.36
C VAL A 189 -15.36 14.08 2.65
N SER A 190 -16.48 13.85 3.35
CA SER A 190 -16.96 12.51 3.61
C SER A 190 -17.38 11.80 2.33
N LEU A 191 -16.93 10.57 2.17
CA LEU A 191 -17.37 9.65 1.13
C LEU A 191 -18.41 8.64 1.65
N ALA A 192 -18.68 8.65 2.96
CA ALA A 192 -19.74 7.86 3.58
C ALA A 192 -21.12 8.31 3.02
N GLY A 193 -21.87 7.36 2.50
CA GLY A 193 -23.19 7.62 1.88
C GLY A 193 -23.24 7.62 0.35
N LYS A 194 -22.10 7.65 -0.34
CA LYS A 194 -22.10 7.47 -1.81
C LYS A 194 -22.19 6.00 -2.24
N GLU A 195 -21.86 5.07 -1.37
CA GLU A 195 -21.91 3.62 -1.65
C GLU A 195 -23.27 3.01 -1.36
N GLU A 196 -24.00 3.50 -0.35
CA GLU A 196 -25.36 3.00 -0.01
C GLU A 196 -26.36 3.23 -1.15
N ASN A 197 -26.26 4.35 -1.88
CA ASN A 197 -27.13 4.63 -3.03
C ASN A 197 -26.88 3.73 -4.24
N LYS A 198 -25.69 3.14 -4.41
CA LYS A 198 -25.42 2.21 -5.53
C LYS A 198 -25.95 0.81 -5.28
N GLU A 199 -26.00 0.38 -4.01
CA GLU A 199 -26.55 -0.93 -3.65
C GLU A 199 -28.10 -0.90 -3.62
N GLU A 200 -28.69 0.18 -3.15
CA GLU A 200 -30.14 0.34 -3.22
C GLU A 200 -30.70 0.43 -4.64
N GLU A 201 -30.03 1.09 -5.57
CA GLU A 201 -30.44 1.11 -6.98
C GLU A 201 -30.33 -0.27 -7.65
N LYS A 202 -29.31 -1.07 -7.30
CA LYS A 202 -29.18 -2.46 -7.80
C LYS A 202 -30.23 -3.39 -7.19
N GLY A 203 -30.60 -3.17 -5.92
CA GLY A 203 -31.65 -3.94 -5.22
C GLY A 203 -33.06 -3.67 -5.76
N LYS A 204 -33.35 -2.42 -6.13
CA LYS A 204 -34.67 -2.03 -6.69
C LYS A 204 -34.88 -2.52 -8.13
N LYS A 205 -33.82 -2.65 -8.93
CA LYS A 205 -33.92 -3.20 -10.30
C LYS A 205 -34.12 -4.72 -10.35
N LYS A 206 -33.75 -5.46 -9.30
CA LYS A 206 -33.99 -6.92 -9.22
C LYS A 206 -35.38 -7.32 -8.71
N LYS A 207 -36.14 -6.39 -8.12
CA LYS A 207 -37.52 -6.64 -7.65
C LYS A 207 -38.63 -6.27 -8.64
N LYS A 208 -38.28 -5.79 -9.85
CA LYS A 208 -39.23 -5.41 -10.91
C LYS A 208 -39.11 -6.29 -12.17
N LYS A 209 -38.60 -7.52 -12.03
CA LYS A 209 -38.68 -8.53 -13.10
C LYS A 209 -39.39 -9.79 -12.60
#